data_15c9d958d73f8c79aeb90681fca7e2e2
#
_entry.id   15c9d958d73f8c79aeb90681fca7e2e2
#
_cell.length_a   1.000
_cell.length_b   1.000
_cell.length_c   1.000
_cell.angle_alpha   90.00
_cell.angle_beta   90.00
_cell.angle_gamma   90.00
#
_symmetry.space_group_name_H-M   'P 1'
#
loop_
_entity.id
_entity.type
_entity.pdbx_description
1 polymer ?
#
loop_
_entity_poly.entity_id
_entity_poly.type
_entity_poly.pdbx_seq_one_letter_code
_entity_poly.pdbx_strand_id
1 'polypeptide(L)'
;MAPFHANLGTSLRSLGRLAEAEASYRRAIDVKPDYSDAHNHLGTTLLDLGRKDEAEACYREALRLRPDYGDAHNNFGNLLRETKRLTEAEEHYRQALRLIPPSQPKVTLTLRNLAGVLNDQERHNEAEAACRAALEREPAASEAHELHAATLRELNQFDVAEPAVLRAIALAPDSASAYVEQARLLQAMGRVVQAEHPCHRALVIAPGDIEAVACLGGIAFDLGRWDEAGAMRLSVLRRDPDNIHRHSGYALAHKYREGDPHLAEMERLAARQEEHSDKDLGVLHFALAKAYGDLGLKDRAFEHQLLANTAHRRTFDYDEAETIGQIEKIKSIFTRSFISAHRRGYKEASGPIFILGMMRSGSTLAEQVLASHPQVYGAGELALFRQTLVRQSGVASKYPDQVPSLSGSEIDALGRDYEARLRREAPGFARITDKFLHNFLYCGLIALSMPHARIIHTVRDPIDTCLSIYSMKFAGHHPYAYDLAELGRYYRAYRSLMDHWREVLPEGAMIDLRYADMVDDLEGQARRLLDHCDLPWDDAVLSFHKTDRAVRTASATQVRQPIYKSSVGRWKPSPELLRPLTDALGEP
;
A
#
# COMPACT_ATOMS: atom_id res chain seq x y z
N MET A 1 41.83 -2.04 -36.10
CA MET A 1 42.37 -1.44 -34.86
C MET A 1 41.21 -1.07 -33.89
N ALA A 2 40.16 -0.34 -34.28
CA ALA A 2 39.05 0.00 -33.39
C ALA A 2 38.37 -1.20 -32.70
N PRO A 3 38.01 -2.31 -33.39
CA PRO A 3 37.41 -3.49 -32.73
C PRO A 3 38.36 -4.16 -31.72
N PHE A 4 39.70 -4.12 -31.96
CA PHE A 4 40.67 -4.66 -30.99
C PHE A 4 40.62 -3.86 -29.67
N HIS A 5 40.62 -2.56 -29.74
CA HIS A 5 40.53 -1.70 -28.54
C HIS A 5 39.17 -1.87 -27.81
N ALA A 6 38.07 -2.01 -28.56
CA ALA A 6 36.76 -2.27 -27.98
C ALA A 6 36.70 -3.63 -27.25
N ASN A 7 37.21 -4.68 -27.86
CA ASN A 7 37.28 -6.03 -27.24
C ASN A 7 38.19 -6.04 -26.00
N LEU A 8 39.33 -5.34 -26.05
CA LEU A 8 40.18 -5.15 -24.88
C LEU A 8 39.43 -4.42 -23.76
N GLY A 9 38.71 -3.36 -24.09
CA GLY A 9 37.85 -2.64 -23.13
C GLY A 9 36.81 -3.55 -22.47
N THR A 10 36.14 -4.43 -23.25
CA THR A 10 35.17 -5.39 -22.73
C THR A 10 35.84 -6.39 -21.77
N SER A 11 37.00 -6.90 -22.11
CA SER A 11 37.76 -7.83 -21.25
C SER A 11 38.23 -7.16 -19.96
N LEU A 12 38.70 -5.91 -20.03
CA LEU A 12 39.14 -5.13 -18.88
C LEU A 12 37.95 -4.79 -17.94
N ARG A 13 36.78 -4.45 -18.51
CA ARG A 13 35.57 -4.21 -17.73
C ARG A 13 35.12 -5.49 -16.99
N SER A 14 35.14 -6.64 -17.64
CA SER A 14 34.80 -7.91 -16.99
C SER A 14 35.76 -8.29 -15.86
N LEU A 15 36.99 -7.77 -15.87
CA LEU A 15 37.99 -7.93 -14.81
C LEU A 15 37.88 -6.83 -13.73
N GLY A 16 36.87 -5.93 -13.79
CA GLY A 16 36.71 -4.81 -12.86
C GLY A 16 37.71 -3.65 -13.06
N ARG A 17 38.56 -3.69 -14.12
CA ARG A 17 39.58 -2.68 -14.43
C ARG A 17 38.96 -1.52 -15.23
N LEU A 18 37.99 -0.82 -14.57
CA LEU A 18 37.12 0.14 -15.22
C LEU A 18 37.84 1.33 -15.88
N ALA A 19 38.85 1.90 -15.22
CA ALA A 19 39.64 3.02 -15.78
C ALA A 19 40.39 2.63 -17.05
N GLU A 20 40.92 1.41 -17.11
CA GLU A 20 41.65 0.90 -18.28
C GLU A 20 40.67 0.50 -19.40
N ALA A 21 39.49 0.02 -19.04
CA ALA A 21 38.41 -0.22 -19.98
C ALA A 21 37.96 1.08 -20.67
N GLU A 22 37.75 2.15 -19.89
CA GLU A 22 37.44 3.48 -20.39
C GLU A 22 38.49 3.96 -21.39
N ALA A 23 39.78 3.89 -21.02
CA ALA A 23 40.87 4.30 -21.90
C ALA A 23 40.89 3.50 -23.22
N SER A 24 40.57 2.21 -23.15
CA SER A 24 40.52 1.33 -24.33
C SER A 24 39.35 1.67 -25.24
N TYR A 25 38.15 1.94 -24.69
CA TYR A 25 36.99 2.34 -25.51
C TYR A 25 37.21 3.73 -26.11
N ARG A 26 37.81 4.69 -25.41
CA ARG A 26 38.17 5.99 -25.99
C ARG A 26 39.15 5.85 -27.16
N ARG A 27 40.17 4.99 -27.06
CA ARG A 27 41.05 4.68 -28.19
C ARG A 27 40.32 4.04 -29.36
N ALA A 28 39.30 3.20 -29.10
CA ALA A 28 38.48 2.65 -30.16
C ALA A 28 37.70 3.74 -30.89
N ILE A 29 37.16 4.72 -30.16
CA ILE A 29 36.45 5.88 -30.71
C ILE A 29 37.40 6.83 -31.43
N ASP A 30 38.61 7.07 -30.95
CA ASP A 30 39.64 7.90 -31.59
C ASP A 30 40.00 7.31 -32.98
N VAL A 31 40.11 5.97 -33.07
CA VAL A 31 40.40 5.26 -34.33
C VAL A 31 39.17 5.23 -35.25
N LYS A 32 37.97 5.13 -34.68
CA LYS A 32 36.71 5.06 -35.43
C LYS A 32 35.62 5.83 -34.68
N PRO A 33 35.44 7.14 -34.94
CA PRO A 33 34.46 7.97 -34.22
C PRO A 33 33.00 7.51 -34.37
N ASP A 34 32.64 6.87 -35.45
CA ASP A 34 31.31 6.34 -35.74
C ASP A 34 31.08 4.91 -35.25
N TYR A 35 31.86 4.46 -34.27
CA TYR A 35 31.76 3.11 -33.73
C TYR A 35 30.73 3.04 -32.58
N SER A 36 29.45 2.83 -32.95
CA SER A 36 28.32 2.79 -32.01
C SER A 36 28.51 1.82 -30.83
N ASP A 37 29.12 0.64 -31.06
CA ASP A 37 29.38 -0.34 -30.01
C ASP A 37 30.35 0.20 -28.95
N ALA A 38 31.41 0.94 -29.39
CA ALA A 38 32.36 1.52 -28.46
C ALA A 38 31.73 2.63 -27.60
N HIS A 39 30.87 3.46 -28.20
CA HIS A 39 30.11 4.47 -27.45
C HIS A 39 29.17 3.81 -26.42
N ASN A 40 28.42 2.78 -26.80
CA ASN A 40 27.53 2.06 -25.88
C ASN A 40 28.30 1.41 -24.72
N HIS A 41 29.43 0.75 -24.99
CA HIS A 41 30.25 0.13 -23.94
C HIS A 41 30.96 1.15 -23.05
N LEU A 42 31.41 2.27 -23.61
CA LEU A 42 31.94 3.38 -22.85
C LEU A 42 30.87 3.94 -21.90
N GLY A 43 29.65 4.16 -22.40
CA GLY A 43 28.52 4.61 -21.58
C GLY A 43 28.28 3.68 -20.39
N THR A 44 28.28 2.36 -20.61
CA THR A 44 28.10 1.39 -19.54
C THR A 44 29.27 1.44 -18.52
N THR A 45 30.51 1.60 -19.01
CA THR A 45 31.69 1.71 -18.15
C THR A 45 31.68 3.00 -17.32
N LEU A 46 31.23 4.12 -17.90
CA LEU A 46 31.08 5.39 -17.21
C LEU A 46 29.98 5.34 -16.14
N LEU A 47 28.91 4.60 -16.41
CA LEU A 47 27.85 4.35 -15.44
C LEU A 47 28.39 3.54 -14.25
N ASP A 48 29.17 2.48 -14.51
CA ASP A 48 29.85 1.69 -13.46
C ASP A 48 30.81 2.56 -12.61
N LEU A 49 31.37 3.63 -13.20
CA LEU A 49 32.21 4.62 -12.52
C LEU A 49 31.40 5.75 -11.83
N GLY A 50 30.07 5.74 -11.89
CA GLY A 50 29.19 6.75 -11.30
C GLY A 50 29.08 8.06 -12.10
N ARG A 51 29.65 8.13 -13.31
CA ARG A 51 29.72 9.34 -14.19
C ARG A 51 28.50 9.36 -15.13
N LYS A 52 27.32 9.61 -14.54
CA LYS A 52 26.02 9.47 -15.21
C LYS A 52 25.83 10.37 -16.42
N ASP A 53 26.22 11.64 -16.34
CA ASP A 53 26.05 12.60 -17.45
C ASP A 53 26.88 12.23 -18.68
N GLU A 54 28.12 11.76 -18.46
CA GLU A 54 28.98 11.31 -19.54
C GLU A 54 28.48 9.99 -20.15
N ALA A 55 27.94 9.09 -19.31
CA ALA A 55 27.32 7.86 -19.77
C ALA A 55 26.10 8.15 -20.67
N GLU A 56 25.28 9.13 -20.29
CA GLU A 56 24.13 9.56 -21.08
C GLU A 56 24.55 10.11 -22.44
N ALA A 57 25.58 10.95 -22.49
CA ALA A 57 26.12 11.46 -23.75
C ALA A 57 26.61 10.33 -24.67
N CYS A 58 27.27 9.32 -24.10
CA CYS A 58 27.74 8.17 -24.87
C CYS A 58 26.58 7.32 -25.41
N TYR A 59 25.52 7.07 -24.64
CA TYR A 59 24.37 6.33 -25.12
C TYR A 59 23.60 7.10 -26.22
N ARG A 60 23.43 8.40 -26.05
CA ARG A 60 22.83 9.24 -27.11
C ARG A 60 23.62 9.18 -28.40
N GLU A 61 24.94 9.25 -28.32
CA GLU A 61 25.80 9.17 -29.51
C GLU A 61 25.74 7.76 -30.15
N ALA A 62 25.74 6.69 -29.34
CA ALA A 62 25.57 5.32 -29.85
C ALA A 62 24.25 5.18 -30.64
N LEU A 63 23.16 5.74 -30.09
CA LEU A 63 21.83 5.70 -30.73
C LEU A 63 21.70 6.66 -31.94
N ARG A 64 22.41 7.79 -31.90
CA ARG A 64 22.50 8.69 -33.10
C ARG A 64 23.20 8.00 -34.24
N LEU A 65 24.26 7.25 -33.97
CA LEU A 65 25.02 6.49 -34.98
C LEU A 65 24.28 5.26 -35.47
N ARG A 66 23.54 4.59 -34.57
CA ARG A 66 22.76 3.40 -34.89
C ARG A 66 21.43 3.41 -34.14
N PRO A 67 20.37 4.01 -34.72
CA PRO A 67 19.06 4.14 -34.07
C PRO A 67 18.35 2.81 -33.76
N ASP A 68 18.69 1.74 -34.44
CA ASP A 68 18.16 0.39 -34.26
C ASP A 68 19.01 -0.49 -33.31
N TYR A 69 19.83 0.15 -32.48
CA TYR A 69 20.69 -0.57 -31.54
C TYR A 69 19.94 -0.97 -30.25
N GLY A 70 19.30 -2.14 -30.25
CA GLY A 70 18.49 -2.62 -29.12
C GLY A 70 19.24 -2.69 -27.80
N ASP A 71 20.53 -3.11 -27.79
CA ASP A 71 21.35 -3.13 -26.57
C ASP A 71 21.59 -1.73 -25.99
N ALA A 72 21.83 -0.74 -26.84
CA ALA A 72 22.02 0.65 -26.39
C ALA A 72 20.72 1.24 -25.83
N HIS A 73 19.57 0.91 -26.43
CA HIS A 73 18.28 1.28 -25.86
C HIS A 73 18.08 0.67 -24.48
N ASN A 74 18.34 -0.64 -24.29
CA ASN A 74 18.23 -1.28 -22.97
C ASN A 74 19.16 -0.63 -21.94
N ASN A 75 20.41 -0.38 -22.29
CA ASN A 75 21.40 0.20 -21.37
C ASN A 75 21.08 1.66 -21.03
N PHE A 76 20.62 2.44 -21.98
CA PHE A 76 20.15 3.79 -21.73
C PHE A 76 18.89 3.81 -20.86
N GLY A 77 17.98 2.86 -21.06
CA GLY A 77 16.84 2.63 -20.18
C GLY A 77 17.26 2.38 -18.71
N ASN A 78 18.34 1.61 -18.47
CA ASN A 78 18.86 1.39 -17.13
C ASN A 78 19.35 2.70 -16.49
N LEU A 79 20.11 3.53 -17.22
CA LEU A 79 20.55 4.83 -16.73
C LEU A 79 19.37 5.76 -16.41
N LEU A 80 18.39 5.82 -17.30
CA LEU A 80 17.19 6.65 -17.15
C LEU A 80 16.37 6.22 -15.93
N ARG A 81 16.24 4.91 -15.68
CA ARG A 81 15.58 4.38 -14.49
C ARG A 81 16.35 4.76 -13.22
N GLU A 82 17.68 4.65 -13.23
CA GLU A 82 18.53 5.06 -12.11
C GLU A 82 18.47 6.57 -11.81
N THR A 83 18.27 7.39 -12.86
CA THR A 83 18.06 8.84 -12.73
C THR A 83 16.58 9.23 -12.55
N LYS A 84 15.69 8.27 -12.28
CA LYS A 84 14.25 8.45 -12.04
C LYS A 84 13.45 9.03 -13.22
N ARG A 85 13.99 8.99 -14.41
CA ARG A 85 13.31 9.36 -15.68
C ARG A 85 12.53 8.15 -16.19
N LEU A 86 11.52 7.72 -15.42
CA LEU A 86 10.88 6.41 -15.59
C LEU A 86 10.12 6.26 -16.91
N THR A 87 9.45 7.32 -17.40
CA THR A 87 8.73 7.29 -18.67
C THR A 87 9.67 7.09 -19.85
N GLU A 88 10.78 7.81 -19.87
CA GLU A 88 11.79 7.67 -20.92
C GLU A 88 12.48 6.29 -20.85
N ALA A 89 12.74 5.79 -19.64
CA ALA A 89 13.29 4.44 -19.45
C ALA A 89 12.36 3.36 -20.04
N GLU A 90 11.06 3.47 -19.80
CA GLU A 90 10.04 2.58 -20.35
C GLU A 90 10.03 2.60 -21.89
N GLU A 91 10.05 3.80 -22.49
CA GLU A 91 10.10 3.95 -23.95
C GLU A 91 11.32 3.24 -24.54
N HIS A 92 12.48 3.43 -23.93
CA HIS A 92 13.72 2.79 -24.36
C HIS A 92 13.69 1.26 -24.19
N TYR A 93 13.15 0.71 -23.10
CA TYR A 93 13.00 -0.74 -22.97
C TYR A 93 12.01 -1.33 -23.99
N ARG A 94 10.89 -0.65 -24.24
CA ARG A 94 9.95 -1.06 -25.30
C ARG A 94 10.58 -1.03 -26.68
N GLN A 95 11.39 -0.01 -26.97
CA GLN A 95 12.14 0.06 -28.23
C GLN A 95 13.17 -1.07 -28.32
N ALA A 96 13.91 -1.36 -27.26
CA ALA A 96 14.83 -2.49 -27.21
C ALA A 96 14.11 -3.82 -27.53
N LEU A 97 12.93 -4.06 -26.95
CA LEU A 97 12.13 -5.27 -27.20
C LEU A 97 11.65 -5.41 -28.65
N ARG A 98 11.45 -4.28 -29.36
CA ARG A 98 11.10 -4.30 -30.80
C ARG A 98 12.30 -4.64 -31.69
N LEU A 99 13.50 -4.25 -31.25
CA LEU A 99 14.73 -4.33 -32.04
C LEU A 99 15.54 -5.59 -31.78
N ILE A 100 15.51 -6.10 -30.55
CA ILE A 100 16.23 -7.34 -30.19
C ILE A 100 15.45 -8.55 -30.75
N PRO A 101 16.10 -9.40 -31.56
CA PRO A 101 15.43 -10.61 -32.05
C PRO A 101 14.83 -11.45 -30.93
N PRO A 102 13.59 -11.92 -31.08
CA PRO A 102 12.91 -12.69 -30.04
C PRO A 102 13.70 -13.92 -29.52
N SER A 103 14.51 -14.52 -30.35
CA SER A 103 15.32 -15.71 -29.95
C SER A 103 16.51 -15.39 -29.02
N GLN A 104 16.87 -14.13 -28.83
CA GLN A 104 18.02 -13.77 -28.01
C GLN A 104 17.69 -13.79 -26.51
N PRO A 105 18.59 -14.32 -25.64
CA PRO A 105 18.41 -14.31 -24.18
C PRO A 105 18.23 -12.91 -23.59
N LYS A 106 18.78 -11.87 -24.23
CA LYS A 106 18.67 -10.48 -23.81
C LYS A 106 17.22 -9.97 -23.72
N VAL A 107 16.29 -10.60 -24.44
CA VAL A 107 14.86 -10.26 -24.36
C VAL A 107 14.32 -10.51 -22.95
N THR A 108 14.70 -11.60 -22.30
CA THR A 108 14.32 -11.90 -20.89
C THR A 108 14.83 -10.81 -19.95
N LEU A 109 16.09 -10.39 -20.10
CA LEU A 109 16.66 -9.29 -19.33
C LEU A 109 15.90 -7.98 -19.55
N THR A 110 15.60 -7.65 -20.81
CA THR A 110 14.89 -6.41 -21.13
C THR A 110 13.43 -6.42 -20.63
N LEU A 111 12.73 -7.57 -20.68
CA LEU A 111 11.41 -7.74 -20.08
C LEU A 111 11.45 -7.55 -18.57
N ARG A 112 12.45 -8.09 -17.88
CA ARG A 112 12.68 -7.89 -16.46
C ARG A 112 12.92 -6.41 -16.13
N ASN A 113 13.76 -5.74 -16.92
CA ASN A 113 14.01 -4.30 -16.74
C ASN A 113 12.74 -3.47 -16.97
N LEU A 114 11.94 -3.81 -17.97
CA LEU A 114 10.63 -3.20 -18.21
C LEU A 114 9.68 -3.44 -17.02
N ALA A 115 9.60 -4.67 -16.52
CA ALA A 115 8.78 -4.95 -15.32
C ALA A 115 9.24 -4.13 -14.12
N GLY A 116 10.56 -3.96 -13.93
CA GLY A 116 11.12 -3.15 -12.86
C GLY A 116 10.71 -1.68 -12.97
N VAL A 117 10.78 -1.07 -14.15
CA VAL A 117 10.37 0.34 -14.33
C VAL A 117 8.85 0.52 -14.20
N LEU A 118 8.06 -0.46 -14.64
CA LEU A 118 6.61 -0.45 -14.46
C LEU A 118 6.21 -0.55 -12.98
N ASN A 119 6.95 -1.35 -12.18
CA ASN A 119 6.78 -1.36 -10.72
C ASN A 119 7.16 -0.01 -10.10
N ASP A 120 8.24 0.61 -10.53
CA ASP A 120 8.65 1.95 -10.06
C ASP A 120 7.59 3.03 -10.40
N GLN A 121 6.78 2.81 -11.45
CA GLN A 121 5.63 3.63 -11.87
C GLN A 121 4.31 3.20 -11.20
N GLU A 122 4.32 2.21 -10.31
CA GLU A 122 3.13 1.63 -9.64
C GLU A 122 2.12 0.96 -10.61
N ARG A 123 2.56 0.63 -11.84
CA ARG A 123 1.76 -0.07 -12.87
C ARG A 123 1.93 -1.58 -12.75
N HIS A 124 1.57 -2.12 -11.58
CA HIS A 124 1.88 -3.50 -11.18
C HIS A 124 1.24 -4.57 -12.07
N ASN A 125 0.05 -4.32 -12.66
CA ASN A 125 -0.58 -5.28 -13.57
C ASN A 125 0.22 -5.46 -14.88
N GLU A 126 0.79 -4.37 -15.40
CA GLU A 126 1.63 -4.43 -16.58
C GLU A 126 3.01 -5.03 -16.26
N ALA A 127 3.53 -4.73 -15.09
CA ALA A 127 4.77 -5.33 -14.58
C ALA A 127 4.62 -6.85 -14.44
N GLU A 128 3.49 -7.33 -13.92
CA GLU A 128 3.17 -8.77 -13.80
C GLU A 128 3.14 -9.44 -15.17
N ALA A 129 2.50 -8.83 -16.16
CA ALA A 129 2.48 -9.36 -17.51
C ALA A 129 3.89 -9.45 -18.13
N ALA A 130 4.75 -8.46 -17.88
CA ALA A 130 6.14 -8.47 -18.35
C ALA A 130 6.98 -9.53 -17.62
N CYS A 131 6.78 -9.74 -16.31
CA CYS A 131 7.42 -10.83 -15.55
C CYS A 131 7.01 -12.20 -16.10
N ARG A 132 5.72 -12.44 -16.34
CA ARG A 132 5.25 -13.69 -16.96
C ARG A 132 5.90 -13.93 -18.31
N ALA A 133 5.91 -12.92 -19.18
CA ALA A 133 6.55 -13.04 -20.49
C ALA A 133 8.05 -13.36 -20.39
N ALA A 134 8.75 -12.84 -19.38
CA ALA A 134 10.14 -13.19 -19.09
C ALA A 134 10.28 -14.66 -18.65
N LEU A 135 9.41 -15.12 -17.75
CA LEU A 135 9.43 -16.49 -17.20
C LEU A 135 8.96 -17.55 -18.19
N GLU A 136 8.05 -17.23 -19.11
CA GLU A 136 7.67 -18.12 -20.22
C GLU A 136 8.86 -18.42 -21.15
N ARG A 137 9.76 -17.45 -21.30
CA ARG A 137 10.97 -17.60 -22.12
C ARG A 137 12.10 -18.30 -21.36
N GLU A 138 12.29 -17.97 -20.10
CA GLU A 138 13.36 -18.49 -19.27
C GLU A 138 12.82 -18.89 -17.89
N PRO A 139 12.23 -20.09 -17.77
CA PRO A 139 11.64 -20.58 -16.52
C PRO A 139 12.62 -20.76 -15.36
N ALA A 140 13.93 -20.69 -15.63
CA ALA A 140 14.99 -20.81 -14.65
C ALA A 140 15.65 -19.45 -14.28
N ALA A 141 15.09 -18.33 -14.73
CA ALA A 141 15.61 -17.00 -14.39
C ALA A 141 15.22 -16.64 -12.93
N SER A 142 16.14 -16.80 -11.98
CA SER A 142 15.89 -16.56 -10.54
C SER A 142 15.46 -15.13 -10.27
N GLU A 143 16.12 -14.15 -10.88
CA GLU A 143 15.79 -12.73 -10.69
C GLU A 143 14.42 -12.34 -11.32
N ALA A 144 13.97 -13.07 -12.34
CA ALA A 144 12.62 -12.87 -12.89
C ALA A 144 11.55 -13.41 -11.92
N HIS A 145 11.80 -14.55 -11.26
CA HIS A 145 10.93 -15.06 -10.21
C HIS A 145 10.89 -14.14 -8.99
N GLU A 146 12.04 -13.60 -8.58
CA GLU A 146 12.14 -12.64 -7.48
C GLU A 146 11.31 -11.37 -7.77
N LEU A 147 11.50 -10.75 -8.95
CA LEU A 147 10.75 -9.58 -9.35
C LEU A 147 9.25 -9.87 -9.51
N HIS A 148 8.90 -11.05 -10.03
CA HIS A 148 7.50 -11.48 -10.12
C HIS A 148 6.86 -11.60 -8.73
N ALA A 149 7.57 -12.19 -7.75
CA ALA A 149 7.10 -12.25 -6.37
C ALA A 149 6.90 -10.86 -5.76
N ALA A 150 7.84 -9.93 -5.99
CA ALA A 150 7.72 -8.54 -5.55
C ALA A 150 6.49 -7.84 -6.17
N THR A 151 6.28 -8.02 -7.47
CA THR A 151 5.13 -7.47 -8.18
C THR A 151 3.80 -8.04 -7.67
N LEU A 152 3.73 -9.35 -7.46
CA LEU A 152 2.54 -10.02 -6.92
C LEU A 152 2.26 -9.61 -5.46
N ARG A 153 3.29 -9.32 -4.67
CA ARG A 153 3.15 -8.79 -3.32
C ARG A 153 2.49 -7.39 -3.35
N GLU A 154 2.89 -6.52 -4.27
CA GLU A 154 2.23 -5.21 -4.45
C GLU A 154 0.76 -5.35 -4.91
N LEU A 155 0.45 -6.39 -5.70
CA LEU A 155 -0.91 -6.74 -6.09
C LEU A 155 -1.71 -7.47 -4.99
N ASN A 156 -1.10 -7.75 -3.82
CA ASN A 156 -1.66 -8.57 -2.73
C ASN A 156 -2.07 -10.00 -3.17
N GLN A 157 -1.42 -10.54 -4.22
CA GLN A 157 -1.64 -11.90 -4.71
C GLN A 157 -0.67 -12.88 -4.03
N PHE A 158 -0.79 -13.01 -2.72
CA PHE A 158 0.18 -13.73 -1.88
C PHE A 158 0.27 -15.22 -2.19
N ASP A 159 -0.84 -15.85 -2.57
CA ASP A 159 -0.89 -17.28 -2.91
C ASP A 159 0.00 -17.64 -4.10
N VAL A 160 0.22 -16.69 -5.02
CA VAL A 160 1.08 -16.86 -6.19
C VAL A 160 2.48 -16.31 -5.91
N ALA A 161 2.60 -15.29 -5.07
CA ALA A 161 3.88 -14.68 -4.71
C ALA A 161 4.79 -15.62 -3.91
N GLU A 162 4.24 -16.37 -2.94
CA GLU A 162 5.02 -17.28 -2.08
C GLU A 162 5.70 -18.40 -2.88
N PRO A 163 5.02 -19.15 -3.77
CA PRO A 163 5.69 -20.09 -4.68
C PRO A 163 6.76 -19.44 -5.59
N ALA A 164 6.52 -18.22 -6.07
CA ALA A 164 7.46 -17.52 -6.94
C ALA A 164 8.77 -17.19 -6.21
N VAL A 165 8.71 -16.60 -5.01
CA VAL A 165 9.93 -16.30 -4.24
C VAL A 165 10.67 -17.56 -3.79
N LEU A 166 9.96 -18.61 -3.43
CA LEU A 166 10.58 -19.91 -3.10
C LEU A 166 11.29 -20.52 -4.32
N ARG A 167 10.74 -20.34 -5.52
CA ARG A 167 11.39 -20.76 -6.76
C ARG A 167 12.63 -19.94 -7.05
N ALA A 168 12.61 -18.62 -6.82
CA ALA A 168 13.80 -17.78 -6.94
C ALA A 168 14.93 -18.27 -6.03
N ILE A 169 14.64 -18.56 -4.76
CA ILE A 169 15.61 -19.07 -3.77
C ILE A 169 16.12 -20.46 -4.18
N ALA A 170 15.25 -21.35 -4.68
CA ALA A 170 15.66 -22.68 -5.13
C ALA A 170 16.62 -22.63 -6.33
N LEU A 171 16.48 -21.64 -7.21
CA LEU A 171 17.33 -21.42 -8.37
C LEU A 171 18.63 -20.71 -8.02
N ALA A 172 18.62 -19.82 -7.04
CA ALA A 172 19.79 -19.06 -6.56
C ALA A 172 19.81 -19.03 -5.01
N PRO A 173 20.29 -20.12 -4.35
CA PRO A 173 20.28 -20.21 -2.87
C PRO A 173 21.22 -19.23 -2.16
N ASP A 174 22.08 -18.56 -2.89
CA ASP A 174 23.02 -17.52 -2.45
C ASP A 174 22.56 -16.09 -2.81
N SER A 175 21.33 -15.92 -3.29
CA SER A 175 20.74 -14.60 -3.55
C SER A 175 20.23 -13.96 -2.25
N ALA A 176 20.96 -12.98 -1.70
CA ALA A 176 20.51 -12.22 -0.53
C ALA A 176 19.20 -11.47 -0.82
N SER A 177 19.01 -10.89 -2.01
CA SER A 177 17.82 -10.16 -2.41
C SER A 177 16.56 -11.03 -2.43
N ALA A 178 16.66 -12.28 -2.88
CA ALA A 178 15.53 -13.20 -2.86
C ALA A 178 15.05 -13.52 -1.43
N TYR A 179 15.97 -13.65 -0.48
CA TYR A 179 15.61 -13.81 0.94
C TYR A 179 15.01 -12.53 1.53
N VAL A 180 15.50 -11.36 1.16
CA VAL A 180 14.87 -10.08 1.56
C VAL A 180 13.46 -9.98 1.02
N GLU A 181 13.22 -10.35 -0.24
CA GLU A 181 11.87 -10.36 -0.81
C GLU A 181 10.95 -11.38 -0.11
N GLN A 182 11.46 -12.57 0.25
CA GLN A 182 10.71 -13.53 1.06
C GLN A 182 10.29 -12.92 2.41
N ALA A 183 11.20 -12.21 3.06
CA ALA A 183 10.89 -11.55 4.33
C ALA A 183 9.81 -10.46 4.17
N ARG A 184 9.93 -9.63 3.14
CA ARG A 184 8.93 -8.60 2.80
C ARG A 184 7.55 -9.21 2.51
N LEU A 185 7.53 -10.32 1.79
CA LEU A 185 6.30 -11.05 1.50
C LEU A 185 5.67 -11.60 2.78
N LEU A 186 6.44 -12.26 3.65
CA LEU A 186 5.97 -12.77 4.93
C LEU A 186 5.44 -11.64 5.83
N GLN A 187 6.10 -10.49 5.84
CA GLN A 187 5.65 -9.29 6.55
C GLN A 187 4.31 -8.78 5.98
N ALA A 188 4.17 -8.69 4.66
CA ALA A 188 2.92 -8.31 3.99
C ALA A 188 1.77 -9.29 4.28
N MET A 189 2.07 -10.59 4.38
CA MET A 189 1.11 -11.62 4.81
C MET A 189 0.78 -11.55 6.32
N GLY A 190 1.46 -10.69 7.10
CA GLY A 190 1.33 -10.59 8.56
C GLY A 190 2.02 -11.73 9.33
N ARG A 191 2.84 -12.53 8.67
CA ARG A 191 3.67 -13.60 9.26
C ARG A 191 5.00 -13.02 9.77
N VAL A 192 4.92 -11.92 10.55
CA VAL A 192 6.06 -11.05 10.89
C VAL A 192 7.17 -11.80 11.63
N VAL A 193 6.83 -12.69 12.57
CA VAL A 193 7.83 -13.50 13.29
C VAL A 193 8.62 -14.40 12.33
N GLN A 194 7.96 -14.96 11.32
CA GLN A 194 8.61 -15.83 10.35
C GLN A 194 9.50 -15.04 9.37
N ALA A 195 9.26 -13.75 9.18
CA ALA A 195 10.02 -12.88 8.30
C ALA A 195 11.46 -12.61 8.78
N GLU A 196 11.76 -12.81 10.07
CA GLU A 196 13.11 -12.57 10.61
C GLU A 196 14.14 -13.55 10.03
N HIS A 197 13.78 -14.83 9.92
CA HIS A 197 14.71 -15.86 9.47
C HIS A 197 15.26 -15.61 8.06
N PRO A 198 14.46 -15.29 7.03
CA PRO A 198 15.00 -14.94 5.72
C PRO A 198 15.93 -13.72 5.74
N CYS A 199 15.61 -12.66 6.52
CA CYS A 199 16.52 -11.51 6.64
C CYS A 199 17.89 -11.90 7.23
N HIS A 200 17.91 -12.74 8.26
CA HIS A 200 19.17 -13.25 8.80
C HIS A 200 19.94 -14.09 7.79
N ARG A 201 19.25 -14.90 6.97
CA ARG A 201 19.90 -15.62 5.87
C ARG A 201 20.52 -14.66 4.85
N ALA A 202 19.83 -13.60 4.48
CA ALA A 202 20.37 -12.57 3.59
C ALA A 202 21.66 -11.95 4.15
N LEU A 203 21.70 -11.65 5.46
CA LEU A 203 22.91 -11.10 6.11
C LEU A 203 24.05 -12.11 6.25
N VAL A 204 23.78 -13.41 6.32
CA VAL A 204 24.81 -14.45 6.27
C VAL A 204 25.46 -14.50 4.87
N ILE A 205 24.66 -14.33 3.82
CA ILE A 205 25.12 -14.33 2.43
C ILE A 205 25.87 -13.03 2.11
N ALA A 206 25.28 -11.88 2.46
CA ALA A 206 25.83 -10.55 2.23
C ALA A 206 25.91 -9.76 3.55
N PRO A 207 26.97 -9.92 4.33
CA PRO A 207 27.14 -9.20 5.60
C PRO A 207 27.12 -7.68 5.38
N GLY A 208 26.15 -7.02 6.02
CA GLY A 208 25.96 -5.57 5.88
C GLY A 208 25.10 -5.13 4.69
N ASP A 209 24.36 -6.05 4.06
CA ASP A 209 23.34 -5.68 3.06
C ASP A 209 22.35 -4.68 3.66
N ILE A 210 22.24 -3.51 3.02
CA ILE A 210 21.43 -2.38 3.53
C ILE A 210 19.94 -2.73 3.51
N GLU A 211 19.48 -3.46 2.49
CA GLU A 211 18.06 -3.81 2.36
C GLU A 211 17.64 -4.86 3.38
N ALA A 212 18.54 -5.82 3.67
CA ALA A 212 18.30 -6.81 4.72
C ALA A 212 18.23 -6.17 6.12
N VAL A 213 19.16 -5.23 6.42
CA VAL A 213 19.13 -4.47 7.69
C VAL A 213 17.88 -3.60 7.78
N ALA A 214 17.50 -2.95 6.68
CA ALA A 214 16.28 -2.13 6.63
C ALA A 214 15.03 -2.97 6.84
N CYS A 215 14.97 -4.15 6.25
CA CYS A 215 13.86 -5.10 6.41
C CYS A 215 13.76 -5.57 7.87
N LEU A 216 14.87 -5.98 8.49
CA LEU A 216 14.90 -6.34 9.92
C LEU A 216 14.45 -5.19 10.81
N GLY A 217 14.87 -3.96 10.52
CA GLY A 217 14.41 -2.76 11.23
C GLY A 217 12.90 -2.54 11.10
N GLY A 218 12.30 -2.89 9.95
CA GLY A 218 10.85 -2.92 9.75
C GLY A 218 10.16 -4.00 10.59
N ILE A 219 10.69 -5.22 10.56
CA ILE A 219 10.18 -6.37 11.32
C ILE A 219 10.27 -6.11 12.83
N ALA A 220 11.39 -5.60 13.33
CA ALA A 220 11.56 -5.23 14.73
C ALA A 220 10.53 -4.17 15.16
N PHE A 221 10.25 -3.20 14.30
CA PHE A 221 9.21 -2.20 14.52
C PHE A 221 7.82 -2.83 14.64
N ASP A 222 7.44 -3.72 13.73
CA ASP A 222 6.14 -4.41 13.74
C ASP A 222 5.97 -5.32 14.97
N LEU A 223 7.08 -5.86 15.48
CA LEU A 223 7.13 -6.68 16.70
C LEU A 223 7.18 -5.84 17.99
N GLY A 224 7.21 -4.51 17.90
CA GLY A 224 7.26 -3.60 19.06
C GLY A 224 8.63 -3.47 19.71
N ARG A 225 9.70 -3.94 19.03
CA ARG A 225 11.09 -3.82 19.49
C ARG A 225 11.70 -2.49 19.05
N TRP A 226 11.20 -1.40 19.63
CA TRP A 226 11.44 -0.02 19.18
C TRP A 226 12.91 0.40 19.18
N ASP A 227 13.66 0.05 20.22
CA ASP A 227 15.09 0.40 20.34
C ASP A 227 15.93 -0.30 19.28
N GLU A 228 15.65 -1.57 19.04
CA GLU A 228 16.30 -2.37 17.99
C GLU A 228 15.98 -1.84 16.60
N ALA A 229 14.71 -1.56 16.34
CA ALA A 229 14.27 -0.96 15.09
C ALA A 229 14.95 0.40 14.84
N GLY A 230 15.03 1.24 15.85
CA GLY A 230 15.70 2.54 15.80
C GLY A 230 17.19 2.43 15.49
N ALA A 231 17.89 1.52 16.16
CA ALA A 231 19.33 1.29 15.93
C ALA A 231 19.62 0.80 14.49
N MET A 232 18.84 -0.17 14.00
CA MET A 232 18.97 -0.69 12.63
C MET A 232 18.69 0.40 11.58
N ARG A 233 17.59 1.13 11.72
CA ARG A 233 17.22 2.20 10.78
C ARG A 233 18.22 3.35 10.79
N LEU A 234 18.80 3.70 11.95
CA LEU A 234 19.89 4.68 12.04
C LEU A 234 21.15 4.19 11.32
N SER A 235 21.48 2.90 11.44
CA SER A 235 22.66 2.34 10.75
C SER A 235 22.51 2.39 9.22
N VAL A 236 21.29 2.17 8.72
CA VAL A 236 20.96 2.30 7.30
C VAL A 236 21.02 3.76 6.85
N LEU A 237 20.44 4.67 7.63
CA LEU A 237 20.43 6.10 7.35
C LEU A 237 21.85 6.69 7.24
N ARG A 238 22.77 6.27 8.12
CA ARG A 238 24.19 6.73 8.09
C ARG A 238 24.94 6.33 6.81
N ARG A 239 24.47 5.28 6.11
CA ARG A 239 25.08 4.82 4.85
C ARG A 239 24.46 5.49 3.62
N ASP A 240 23.28 6.04 3.76
CA ASP A 240 22.54 6.71 2.69
C ASP A 240 21.81 7.95 3.26
N PRO A 241 22.59 9.00 3.62
CA PRO A 241 22.10 10.14 4.42
C PRO A 241 21.22 11.13 3.64
N ASP A 242 21.20 11.08 2.32
CA ASP A 242 20.33 11.95 1.50
C ASP A 242 19.00 11.26 1.11
N ASN A 243 18.80 10.03 1.52
CA ASN A 243 17.60 9.26 1.17
C ASN A 243 16.44 9.56 2.11
N ILE A 244 15.46 10.29 1.61
CA ILE A 244 14.27 10.72 2.36
C ILE A 244 13.51 9.55 2.98
N HIS A 245 13.41 8.40 2.27
CA HIS A 245 12.71 7.23 2.81
C HIS A 245 13.43 6.62 4.01
N ARG A 246 14.77 6.72 4.08
CA ARG A 246 15.55 6.27 5.25
C ARG A 246 15.33 7.21 6.44
N HIS A 247 15.25 8.53 6.19
CA HIS A 247 14.87 9.51 7.22
C HIS A 247 13.48 9.23 7.78
N SER A 248 12.50 9.02 6.93
CA SER A 248 11.13 8.69 7.34
C SER A 248 11.09 7.38 8.13
N GLY A 249 11.78 6.35 7.64
CA GLY A 249 11.87 5.07 8.35
C GLY A 249 12.43 5.23 9.76
N TYR A 250 13.53 5.99 9.94
CA TYR A 250 14.11 6.26 11.25
C TYR A 250 13.14 7.08 12.12
N ALA A 251 12.53 8.11 11.57
CA ALA A 251 11.60 8.98 12.29
C ALA A 251 10.44 8.21 12.94
N LEU A 252 9.93 7.16 12.30
CA LEU A 252 8.84 6.34 12.84
C LEU A 252 9.23 5.59 14.12
N ALA A 253 10.48 5.14 14.24
CA ALA A 253 10.97 4.40 15.41
C ALA A 253 11.63 5.31 16.47
N HIS A 254 11.97 6.54 16.11
CA HIS A 254 12.69 7.46 16.98
C HIS A 254 11.74 8.37 17.76
N LYS A 255 12.03 8.60 19.05
CA LYS A 255 11.33 9.57 19.89
C LYS A 255 12.13 10.86 20.00
N TYR A 256 11.65 11.92 19.35
CA TYR A 256 12.34 13.20 19.28
C TYR A 256 12.34 13.95 20.60
N ARG A 257 13.44 14.69 20.84
CA ARG A 257 13.64 15.59 21.97
C ARG A 257 14.17 16.92 21.43
N GLU A 258 14.09 17.95 22.25
CA GLU A 258 14.63 19.27 21.89
C GLU A 258 16.13 19.19 21.60
N GLY A 259 16.56 19.82 20.48
CA GLY A 259 17.94 19.78 20.01
C GLY A 259 18.35 18.50 19.27
N ASP A 260 17.42 17.66 18.87
CA ASP A 260 17.73 16.43 18.13
C ASP A 260 18.38 16.74 16.77
N PRO A 261 19.61 16.26 16.49
CA PRO A 261 20.31 16.58 15.25
C PRO A 261 19.62 16.02 14.00
N HIS A 262 18.89 14.92 14.12
CA HIS A 262 18.17 14.33 12.98
C HIS A 262 17.00 15.22 12.53
N LEU A 263 16.37 15.98 13.45
CA LEU A 263 15.33 16.94 13.08
C LEU A 263 15.92 18.05 12.19
N ALA A 264 17.07 18.62 12.58
CA ALA A 264 17.74 19.66 11.80
C ALA A 264 18.14 19.16 10.39
N GLU A 265 18.53 17.90 10.27
CA GLU A 265 18.85 17.28 8.99
C GLU A 265 17.61 17.14 8.08
N MET A 266 16.49 16.70 8.63
CA MET A 266 15.22 16.66 7.86
C MET A 266 14.75 18.07 7.45
N GLU A 267 14.92 19.09 8.31
CA GLU A 267 14.62 20.49 7.97
C GLU A 267 15.51 20.99 6.82
N ARG A 268 16.80 20.63 6.84
CA ARG A 268 17.75 20.95 5.76
C ARG A 268 17.32 20.34 4.43
N LEU A 269 16.89 19.08 4.43
CA LEU A 269 16.35 18.42 3.24
C LEU A 269 15.07 19.11 2.75
N ALA A 270 14.14 19.43 3.66
CA ALA A 270 12.89 20.10 3.31
C ALA A 270 13.10 21.52 2.75
N ALA A 271 14.17 22.21 3.13
CA ALA A 271 14.52 23.52 2.57
C ALA A 271 14.95 23.44 1.09
N ARG A 272 15.35 22.27 0.60
CA ARG A 272 15.78 22.00 -0.78
C ARG A 272 14.64 21.38 -1.61
N GLN A 273 13.41 21.83 -1.40
CA GLN A 273 12.21 21.23 -1.98
C GLN A 273 12.24 21.07 -3.52
N GLU A 274 12.93 21.97 -4.24
CA GLU A 274 13.04 21.94 -5.71
C GLU A 274 13.87 20.74 -6.22
N GLU A 275 14.66 20.11 -5.36
CA GLU A 275 15.48 18.94 -5.69
C GLU A 275 14.72 17.62 -5.51
N HIS A 276 13.50 17.66 -4.94
CA HIS A 276 12.73 16.49 -4.53
C HIS A 276 11.42 16.38 -5.29
N SER A 277 10.97 15.14 -5.52
CA SER A 277 9.65 14.90 -6.06
C SER A 277 8.55 15.21 -5.04
N ASP A 278 7.32 15.48 -5.51
CA ASP A 278 6.16 15.62 -4.62
C ASP A 278 5.95 14.38 -3.73
N LYS A 279 6.26 13.19 -4.24
CA LYS A 279 6.22 11.94 -3.47
C LYS A 279 7.21 11.93 -2.31
N ASP A 280 8.45 12.35 -2.55
CA ASP A 280 9.50 12.42 -1.53
C ASP A 280 9.22 13.53 -0.51
N LEU A 281 8.77 14.70 -0.98
CA LEU A 281 8.36 15.80 -0.09
C LEU A 281 7.23 15.38 0.83
N GLY A 282 6.22 14.66 0.30
CA GLY A 282 5.15 14.11 1.12
C GLY A 282 5.68 13.22 2.24
N VAL A 283 6.60 12.30 1.93
CA VAL A 283 7.21 11.40 2.92
C VAL A 283 8.02 12.18 3.97
N LEU A 284 8.82 13.15 3.54
CA LEU A 284 9.65 13.97 4.43
C LEU A 284 8.81 14.81 5.39
N HIS A 285 7.77 15.45 4.88
CA HIS A 285 6.90 16.27 5.72
C HIS A 285 6.06 15.45 6.70
N PHE A 286 5.65 14.21 6.39
CA PHE A 286 5.05 13.31 7.38
C PHE A 286 6.05 12.98 8.51
N ALA A 287 7.33 12.77 8.18
CA ALA A 287 8.35 12.52 9.18
C ALA A 287 8.60 13.75 10.09
N LEU A 288 8.63 14.96 9.51
CA LEU A 288 8.72 16.22 10.25
C LEU A 288 7.49 16.45 11.13
N ALA A 289 6.28 16.19 10.62
CA ALA A 289 5.05 16.30 11.40
C ALA A 289 5.09 15.40 12.64
N LYS A 290 5.59 14.18 12.51
CA LYS A 290 5.79 13.25 13.64
C LYS A 290 6.83 13.80 14.62
N ALA A 291 7.95 14.31 14.13
CA ALA A 291 9.02 14.86 14.98
C ALA A 291 8.52 16.05 15.82
N TYR A 292 7.84 17.01 15.18
CA TYR A 292 7.24 18.16 15.89
C TYR A 292 6.12 17.74 16.84
N GLY A 293 5.36 16.70 16.48
CA GLY A 293 4.34 16.11 17.36
C GLY A 293 4.95 15.52 18.64
N ASP A 294 6.10 14.85 18.55
CA ASP A 294 6.84 14.33 19.71
C ASP A 294 7.33 15.44 20.64
N LEU A 295 7.70 16.59 20.07
CA LEU A 295 8.13 17.79 20.83
C LEU A 295 6.96 18.55 21.45
N GLY A 296 5.70 18.15 21.15
CA GLY A 296 4.51 18.88 21.59
C GLY A 296 4.21 20.15 20.81
N LEU A 297 4.97 20.44 19.74
CA LEU A 297 4.83 21.63 18.87
C LEU A 297 3.70 21.37 17.84
N LYS A 298 2.48 21.31 18.32
CA LYS A 298 1.33 20.78 17.59
C LYS A 298 0.95 21.57 16.34
N ASP A 299 1.07 22.90 16.36
CA ASP A 299 0.80 23.73 15.18
C ASP A 299 1.83 23.48 14.08
N ARG A 300 3.13 23.44 14.42
CA ARG A 300 4.17 23.07 13.47
C ARG A 300 3.99 21.66 12.90
N ALA A 301 3.61 20.71 13.76
CA ALA A 301 3.29 19.35 13.31
C ALA A 301 2.17 19.36 12.29
N PHE A 302 1.11 20.16 12.51
CA PHE A 302 -0.01 20.24 11.58
C PHE A 302 0.34 20.98 10.29
N GLU A 303 1.14 22.06 10.34
CA GLU A 303 1.68 22.73 9.15
C GLU A 303 2.44 21.74 8.25
N HIS A 304 3.27 20.89 8.84
CA HIS A 304 3.95 19.84 8.09
C HIS A 304 3.01 18.76 7.58
N GLN A 305 1.92 18.45 8.28
CA GLN A 305 0.87 17.57 7.75
C GLN A 305 0.17 18.17 6.54
N LEU A 306 -0.12 19.48 6.54
CA LEU A 306 -0.67 20.17 5.38
C LEU A 306 0.27 20.08 4.16
N LEU A 307 1.55 20.34 4.35
CA LEU A 307 2.55 20.23 3.29
C LEU A 307 2.68 18.79 2.77
N ALA A 308 2.71 17.81 3.67
CA ALA A 308 2.80 16.40 3.32
C ALA A 308 1.62 15.94 2.47
N ASN A 309 0.41 16.28 2.90
CA ASN A 309 -0.81 15.90 2.21
C ASN A 309 -0.96 16.63 0.88
N THR A 310 -0.63 17.94 0.83
CA THR A 310 -0.63 18.71 -0.42
C THR A 310 0.32 18.14 -1.46
N ALA A 311 1.55 17.79 -1.07
CA ALA A 311 2.52 17.15 -1.96
C ALA A 311 2.00 15.78 -2.43
N HIS A 312 1.49 14.96 -1.51
CA HIS A 312 0.96 13.65 -1.86
C HIS A 312 -0.28 13.74 -2.76
N ARG A 313 -1.18 14.71 -2.52
CA ARG A 313 -2.39 14.92 -3.34
C ARG A 313 -2.07 15.22 -4.81
N ARG A 314 -0.92 15.81 -5.11
CA ARG A 314 -0.46 16.09 -6.48
C ARG A 314 0.03 14.85 -7.23
N THR A 315 0.26 13.73 -6.54
CA THR A 315 0.83 12.52 -7.15
C THR A 315 -0.20 11.63 -7.86
N PHE A 316 -1.48 11.96 -7.79
CA PHE A 316 -2.57 11.18 -8.41
C PHE A 316 -3.76 12.08 -8.78
N ASP A 317 -4.53 11.61 -9.75
CA ASP A 317 -5.81 12.24 -10.13
C ASP A 317 -6.94 11.73 -9.24
N TYR A 318 -7.85 12.62 -8.87
CA TYR A 318 -9.05 12.30 -8.10
C TYR A 318 -10.25 13.07 -8.63
N ASP A 319 -11.25 12.34 -9.11
CA ASP A 319 -12.55 12.89 -9.49
C ASP A 319 -13.51 12.80 -8.30
N GLU A 320 -13.63 13.91 -7.58
CA GLU A 320 -14.54 14.03 -6.45
C GLU A 320 -16.01 13.96 -6.89
N ALA A 321 -16.34 14.55 -8.05
CA ALA A 321 -17.71 14.57 -8.55
C ALA A 321 -18.21 13.16 -8.89
N GLU A 322 -17.37 12.34 -9.50
CA GLU A 322 -17.65 10.91 -9.73
C GLU A 322 -17.88 10.18 -8.40
N THR A 323 -17.00 10.37 -7.42
CA THR A 323 -17.07 9.70 -6.11
C THR A 323 -18.36 10.05 -5.36
N ILE A 324 -18.69 11.33 -5.28
CA ILE A 324 -19.93 11.80 -4.61
C ILE A 324 -21.15 11.41 -5.43
N GLY A 325 -21.07 11.50 -6.77
CA GLY A 325 -22.13 11.09 -7.67
C GLY A 325 -22.51 9.61 -7.52
N GLN A 326 -21.53 8.74 -7.28
CA GLN A 326 -21.78 7.33 -6.97
C GLN A 326 -22.59 7.14 -5.69
N ILE A 327 -22.31 7.91 -4.64
CA ILE A 327 -23.09 7.89 -3.39
C ILE A 327 -24.54 8.31 -3.63
N GLU A 328 -24.78 9.39 -4.38
CA GLU A 328 -26.13 9.84 -4.71
C GLU A 328 -26.90 8.83 -5.59
N LYS A 329 -26.24 8.17 -6.52
CA LYS A 329 -26.82 7.06 -7.28
C LYS A 329 -27.23 5.89 -6.39
N ILE A 330 -26.42 5.50 -5.42
CA ILE A 330 -26.78 4.46 -4.44
C ILE A 330 -28.09 4.84 -3.74
N LYS A 331 -28.19 6.04 -3.23
CA LYS A 331 -29.40 6.53 -2.56
C LYS A 331 -30.63 6.50 -3.47
N SER A 332 -30.48 6.90 -4.73
CA SER A 332 -31.57 6.94 -5.71
C SER A 332 -32.10 5.54 -6.08
N ILE A 333 -31.25 4.52 -6.07
CA ILE A 333 -31.60 3.12 -6.40
C ILE A 333 -32.21 2.41 -5.19
N PHE A 334 -31.56 2.48 -4.04
CA PHE A 334 -31.99 1.75 -2.85
C PHE A 334 -33.07 2.52 -2.06
N THR A 335 -34.18 2.82 -2.70
CA THR A 335 -35.33 3.42 -2.02
C THR A 335 -36.03 2.41 -1.09
N ARG A 336 -36.86 2.90 -0.16
CA ARG A 336 -37.67 2.05 0.72
C ARG A 336 -38.55 1.09 -0.09
N SER A 337 -39.17 1.57 -1.17
CA SER A 337 -39.98 0.76 -2.08
C SER A 337 -39.16 -0.32 -2.78
N PHE A 338 -37.96 0.01 -3.24
CA PHE A 338 -37.06 -0.95 -3.87
C PHE A 338 -36.66 -2.08 -2.90
N ILE A 339 -36.22 -1.73 -1.69
CA ILE A 339 -35.84 -2.71 -0.67
C ILE A 339 -37.01 -3.59 -0.27
N SER A 340 -38.20 -3.00 -0.06
CA SER A 340 -39.41 -3.76 0.29
C SER A 340 -39.84 -4.73 -0.80
N ALA A 341 -39.76 -4.33 -2.08
CA ALA A 341 -40.15 -5.16 -3.23
C ALA A 341 -39.19 -6.32 -3.47
N HIS A 342 -37.90 -6.18 -3.13
CA HIS A 342 -36.87 -7.21 -3.37
C HIS A 342 -36.55 -8.01 -2.11
N ARG A 343 -37.13 -7.69 -0.96
CA ARG A 343 -36.94 -8.43 0.29
C ARG A 343 -37.49 -9.87 0.17
N ARG A 344 -36.60 -10.83 0.25
CA ARG A 344 -36.92 -12.25 0.21
C ARG A 344 -36.58 -12.95 1.52
N GLY A 345 -37.17 -14.07 1.74
CA GLY A 345 -37.07 -14.79 3.02
C GLY A 345 -36.00 -15.87 3.05
N TYR A 346 -34.81 -15.62 2.58
CA TYR A 346 -33.68 -16.51 2.88
C TYR A 346 -33.37 -16.40 4.38
N LYS A 347 -33.60 -17.49 5.12
CA LYS A 347 -33.41 -17.54 6.57
C LYS A 347 -32.34 -18.57 6.90
N GLU A 348 -31.15 -18.12 7.24
CA GLU A 348 -30.23 -18.93 8.02
C GLU A 348 -30.31 -18.52 9.51
N ALA A 349 -29.95 -19.47 10.40
CA ALA A 349 -30.06 -19.26 11.84
C ALA A 349 -29.02 -18.26 12.37
N SER A 350 -27.92 -18.05 11.64
CA SER A 350 -26.85 -17.13 12.01
C SER A 350 -26.20 -16.52 10.77
N GLY A 351 -26.05 -15.21 10.73
CA GLY A 351 -25.45 -14.47 9.62
C GLY A 351 -24.12 -13.79 9.97
N PRO A 352 -23.47 -13.23 8.95
CA PRO A 352 -22.26 -12.42 9.15
C PRO A 352 -22.56 -11.13 9.92
N ILE A 353 -21.53 -10.60 10.58
CA ILE A 353 -21.57 -9.31 11.27
C ILE A 353 -20.71 -8.34 10.46
N PHE A 354 -21.33 -7.35 9.84
CA PHE A 354 -20.62 -6.29 9.13
C PHE A 354 -20.34 -5.12 10.06
N ILE A 355 -19.04 -4.76 10.21
CA ILE A 355 -18.63 -3.58 10.95
C ILE A 355 -18.11 -2.56 9.93
N LEU A 356 -18.79 -1.44 9.83
CA LEU A 356 -18.54 -0.43 8.80
C LEU A 356 -18.58 0.99 9.36
N GLY A 357 -18.14 1.95 8.57
CA GLY A 357 -18.08 3.35 8.94
C GLY A 357 -16.88 4.05 8.33
N MET A 358 -16.63 5.29 8.73
CA MET A 358 -15.40 5.98 8.33
C MET A 358 -14.17 5.34 8.99
N MET A 359 -13.05 5.43 8.32
CA MET A 359 -11.75 5.10 8.94
C MET A 359 -11.57 5.88 10.24
N ARG A 360 -10.94 5.28 11.23
CA ARG A 360 -10.67 5.91 12.53
C ARG A 360 -11.91 6.20 13.40
N SER A 361 -13.07 5.63 13.07
CA SER A 361 -14.33 5.77 13.83
C SER A 361 -14.46 4.84 15.04
N GLY A 362 -13.48 3.96 15.30
CA GLY A 362 -13.53 2.99 16.41
C GLY A 362 -13.92 1.56 16.00
N SER A 363 -13.98 1.27 14.72
CA SER A 363 -14.37 -0.05 14.18
C SER A 363 -13.46 -1.20 14.66
N THR A 364 -12.16 -0.97 14.84
CA THR A 364 -11.25 -1.97 15.38
C THR A 364 -11.55 -2.30 16.83
N LEU A 365 -11.96 -1.33 17.65
CA LEU A 365 -12.39 -1.57 19.03
C LEU A 365 -13.69 -2.39 19.04
N ALA A 366 -14.67 -2.03 18.23
CA ALA A 366 -15.93 -2.77 18.11
C ALA A 366 -15.70 -4.23 17.71
N GLU A 367 -14.84 -4.45 16.69
CA GLU A 367 -14.48 -5.81 16.28
C GLU A 367 -13.73 -6.57 17.37
N GLN A 368 -12.80 -5.93 18.08
CA GLN A 368 -12.00 -6.58 19.10
C GLN A 368 -12.86 -7.02 20.31
N VAL A 369 -13.83 -6.19 20.71
CA VAL A 369 -14.83 -6.54 21.72
C VAL A 369 -15.63 -7.76 21.29
N LEU A 370 -16.20 -7.76 20.08
CA LEU A 370 -16.98 -8.88 19.56
C LEU A 370 -16.12 -10.15 19.38
N ALA A 371 -14.92 -10.02 18.83
CA ALA A 371 -14.01 -11.15 18.57
C ALA A 371 -13.41 -11.75 19.84
N SER A 372 -13.62 -11.14 20.99
CA SER A 372 -13.29 -11.74 22.30
C SER A 372 -14.35 -12.71 22.79
N HIS A 373 -15.54 -12.69 22.19
CA HIS A 373 -16.61 -13.65 22.50
C HIS A 373 -16.29 -15.03 21.88
N PRO A 374 -16.46 -16.16 22.63
CA PRO A 374 -16.06 -17.49 22.16
C PRO A 374 -16.73 -17.97 20.86
N GLN A 375 -17.92 -17.47 20.55
CA GLN A 375 -18.66 -17.83 19.35
C GLN A 375 -18.37 -16.92 18.13
N VAL A 376 -17.51 -15.92 18.27
CA VAL A 376 -17.24 -14.92 17.22
C VAL A 376 -15.82 -15.04 16.71
N TYR A 377 -15.67 -15.17 15.40
CA TYR A 377 -14.38 -15.03 14.74
C TYR A 377 -14.25 -13.63 14.13
N GLY A 378 -13.21 -12.93 14.51
CA GLY A 378 -12.89 -11.61 13.93
C GLY A 378 -12.04 -11.77 12.67
N ALA A 379 -12.65 -11.64 11.49
CA ALA A 379 -11.91 -11.84 10.24
C ALA A 379 -11.14 -10.59 9.76
N GLY A 380 -11.35 -9.42 10.37
CA GLY A 380 -10.65 -8.19 10.02
C GLY A 380 -11.20 -7.53 8.75
N GLU A 381 -10.34 -6.85 8.01
CA GLU A 381 -10.69 -6.06 6.82
C GLU A 381 -10.74 -6.96 5.58
N LEU A 382 -11.90 -7.57 5.32
CA LEU A 382 -12.12 -8.42 4.15
C LEU A 382 -12.82 -7.61 3.05
N ALA A 383 -12.17 -7.42 1.90
CA ALA A 383 -12.87 -6.90 0.72
C ALA A 383 -13.76 -7.97 0.04
N LEU A 384 -14.21 -8.97 0.82
CA LEU A 384 -14.80 -10.20 0.34
C LEU A 384 -16.15 -9.98 -0.35
N PHE A 385 -16.99 -9.09 0.21
CA PHE A 385 -18.30 -8.79 -0.38
C PHE A 385 -18.15 -8.17 -1.78
N ARG A 386 -17.29 -7.16 -1.91
CA ARG A 386 -16.98 -6.57 -3.21
C ARG A 386 -16.39 -7.58 -4.19
N GLN A 387 -15.46 -8.43 -3.76
CA GLN A 387 -14.86 -9.48 -4.59
C GLN A 387 -15.91 -10.49 -5.07
N THR A 388 -16.86 -10.85 -4.19
CA THR A 388 -17.95 -11.77 -4.55
C THR A 388 -18.89 -11.13 -5.59
N LEU A 389 -19.21 -9.86 -5.43
CA LEU A 389 -19.99 -9.09 -6.38
C LEU A 389 -19.30 -9.02 -7.76
N VAL A 390 -17.99 -8.76 -7.80
CA VAL A 390 -17.18 -8.78 -9.04
C VAL A 390 -17.27 -10.12 -9.75
N ARG A 391 -17.08 -11.19 -9.00
CA ARG A 391 -16.99 -12.55 -9.54
C ARG A 391 -18.29 -13.05 -10.15
N GLN A 392 -19.45 -12.77 -9.53
CA GLN A 392 -20.73 -13.30 -9.97
C GLN A 392 -21.26 -12.68 -11.24
N SER A 393 -20.96 -11.44 -11.50
CA SER A 393 -21.70 -10.68 -12.51
C SER A 393 -20.83 -9.88 -13.47
N GLY A 394 -19.52 -9.84 -13.27
CA GLY A 394 -18.69 -8.80 -13.91
C GLY A 394 -19.11 -7.37 -13.48
N VAL A 395 -20.00 -7.30 -12.50
CA VAL A 395 -20.89 -6.18 -12.12
C VAL A 395 -20.17 -5.13 -11.28
N ALA A 396 -19.06 -5.44 -10.62
CA ALA A 396 -18.44 -4.44 -9.74
C ALA A 396 -17.99 -3.17 -10.47
N SER A 397 -17.70 -3.27 -11.77
CA SER A 397 -17.38 -2.09 -12.59
C SER A 397 -18.61 -1.22 -12.93
N LYS A 398 -19.82 -1.69 -12.60
CA LYS A 398 -21.09 -1.03 -12.92
C LYS A 398 -22.01 -0.85 -11.70
N TYR A 399 -21.50 -1.15 -10.49
CA TYR A 399 -22.26 -0.87 -9.25
C TYR A 399 -22.33 0.67 -9.05
N PRO A 400 -23.50 1.24 -8.72
CA PRO A 400 -24.77 0.60 -8.38
C PRO A 400 -25.73 0.39 -9.57
N ASP A 401 -25.41 0.87 -10.77
CA ASP A 401 -26.32 0.98 -11.92
C ASP A 401 -27.00 -0.36 -12.33
N GLN A 402 -26.37 -1.49 -12.05
CA GLN A 402 -26.92 -2.81 -12.40
C GLN A 402 -27.88 -3.40 -11.37
N VAL A 403 -27.89 -2.87 -10.15
CA VAL A 403 -28.71 -3.43 -9.07
C VAL A 403 -30.18 -3.58 -9.47
N PRO A 404 -30.82 -2.60 -10.15
CA PRO A 404 -32.21 -2.74 -10.59
C PRO A 404 -32.46 -3.87 -11.60
N SER A 405 -31.44 -4.35 -12.29
CA SER A 405 -31.56 -5.44 -13.27
C SER A 405 -31.31 -6.84 -12.69
N LEU A 406 -30.84 -6.92 -11.43
CA LEU A 406 -30.60 -8.19 -10.77
C LEU A 406 -31.91 -8.89 -10.43
N SER A 407 -32.03 -10.14 -10.84
CA SER A 407 -33.13 -11.01 -10.40
C SER A 407 -32.97 -11.37 -8.92
N GLY A 408 -34.06 -11.70 -8.25
CA GLY A 408 -34.01 -12.16 -6.87
C GLY A 408 -33.13 -13.40 -6.66
N SER A 409 -33.07 -14.30 -7.65
CA SER A 409 -32.18 -15.47 -7.60
C SER A 409 -30.68 -15.11 -7.67
N GLU A 410 -30.33 -14.05 -8.39
CA GLU A 410 -28.96 -13.54 -8.44
C GLU A 410 -28.56 -12.85 -7.13
N ILE A 411 -29.48 -12.09 -6.52
CA ILE A 411 -29.29 -11.50 -5.20
C ILE A 411 -29.10 -12.58 -4.14
N ASP A 412 -29.95 -13.62 -4.12
CA ASP A 412 -29.80 -14.75 -3.20
C ASP A 412 -28.50 -15.54 -3.43
N ALA A 413 -28.09 -15.70 -4.69
CA ALA A 413 -26.83 -16.36 -5.03
C ALA A 413 -25.60 -15.57 -4.52
N LEU A 414 -25.65 -14.24 -4.58
CA LEU A 414 -24.61 -13.36 -4.04
C LEU A 414 -24.42 -13.59 -2.54
N GLY A 415 -25.52 -13.63 -1.78
CA GLY A 415 -25.45 -13.88 -0.34
C GLY A 415 -24.86 -15.26 -0.02
N ARG A 416 -25.35 -16.31 -0.69
CA ARG A 416 -24.85 -17.69 -0.50
C ARG A 416 -23.36 -17.84 -0.85
N ASP A 417 -22.90 -17.26 -1.96
CA ASP A 417 -21.47 -17.34 -2.35
C ASP A 417 -20.59 -16.57 -1.35
N TYR A 418 -21.01 -15.38 -0.94
CA TYR A 418 -20.31 -14.62 0.08
C TYR A 418 -20.19 -15.42 1.39
N GLU A 419 -21.28 -15.94 1.93
CA GLU A 419 -21.24 -16.71 3.18
C GLU A 419 -20.42 -17.99 3.07
N ALA A 420 -20.53 -18.71 1.94
CA ALA A 420 -19.71 -19.89 1.70
C ALA A 420 -18.20 -19.58 1.68
N ARG A 421 -17.82 -18.42 1.19
CA ARG A 421 -16.43 -17.95 1.20
C ARG A 421 -16.01 -17.51 2.61
N LEU A 422 -16.86 -16.75 3.29
CA LEU A 422 -16.59 -16.28 4.64
C LEU A 422 -16.42 -17.44 5.63
N ARG A 423 -17.25 -18.48 5.54
CA ARG A 423 -17.15 -19.69 6.39
C ARG A 423 -15.85 -20.49 6.18
N ARG A 424 -15.22 -20.38 4.99
CA ARG A 424 -13.89 -21.00 4.75
C ARG A 424 -12.77 -20.32 5.52
N GLU A 425 -12.91 -19.02 5.80
CA GLU A 425 -11.93 -18.28 6.62
C GLU A 425 -11.93 -18.73 8.08
N ALA A 426 -13.10 -19.19 8.59
CA ALA A 426 -13.27 -19.54 10.01
C ALA A 426 -14.23 -20.75 10.19
N PRO A 427 -13.79 -21.97 9.82
CA PRO A 427 -14.60 -23.17 10.02
C PRO A 427 -14.94 -23.37 11.50
N GLY A 428 -16.22 -23.58 11.82
CA GLY A 428 -16.69 -23.91 13.16
C GLY A 428 -17.16 -22.74 14.04
N PHE A 429 -17.04 -21.49 13.58
CA PHE A 429 -17.59 -20.34 14.31
C PHE A 429 -19.03 -20.05 13.89
N ALA A 430 -19.88 -19.74 14.87
CA ALA A 430 -21.30 -19.41 14.63
C ALA A 430 -21.45 -18.01 13.99
N ARG A 431 -20.59 -17.06 14.36
CA ARG A 431 -20.57 -15.68 13.87
C ARG A 431 -19.19 -15.31 13.37
N ILE A 432 -19.12 -14.59 12.24
CA ILE A 432 -17.87 -14.10 11.66
C ILE A 432 -18.05 -12.62 11.36
N THR A 433 -17.10 -11.79 11.81
CA THR A 433 -17.12 -10.36 11.47
C THR A 433 -16.44 -10.12 10.11
N ASP A 434 -17.00 -9.20 9.33
CA ASP A 434 -16.33 -8.54 8.18
C ASP A 434 -16.26 -7.04 8.50
N LYS A 435 -15.05 -6.56 8.81
CA LYS A 435 -14.82 -5.16 9.15
C LYS A 435 -14.22 -4.39 7.97
N PHE A 436 -14.69 -4.60 6.77
CA PHE A 436 -14.31 -3.77 5.64
C PHE A 436 -15.14 -2.49 5.64
N LEU A 437 -14.51 -1.38 6.02
CA LEU A 437 -15.18 -0.12 6.33
C LEU A 437 -16.04 0.39 5.18
N HIS A 438 -15.58 0.24 3.91
CA HIS A 438 -16.33 0.65 2.72
C HIS A 438 -17.56 -0.21 2.41
N ASN A 439 -17.86 -1.25 3.21
CA ASN A 439 -19.12 -1.98 3.11
C ASN A 439 -20.35 -1.07 3.34
N PHE A 440 -20.15 0.16 3.86
CA PHE A 440 -21.23 1.14 3.93
C PHE A 440 -21.82 1.52 2.55
N LEU A 441 -21.06 1.36 1.47
CA LEU A 441 -21.57 1.53 0.11
C LEU A 441 -22.55 0.42 -0.30
N TYR A 442 -22.48 -0.74 0.32
CA TYR A 442 -23.21 -1.95 -0.06
C TYR A 442 -24.33 -2.35 0.90
N CYS A 443 -24.66 -1.55 1.94
CA CYS A 443 -25.64 -1.92 2.96
C CYS A 443 -26.98 -2.38 2.40
N GLY A 444 -27.51 -1.72 1.36
CA GLY A 444 -28.75 -2.12 0.71
C GLY A 444 -28.66 -3.51 0.08
N LEU A 445 -27.58 -3.81 -0.63
CA LEU A 445 -27.40 -5.13 -1.27
C LEU A 445 -27.10 -6.22 -0.25
N ILE A 446 -26.36 -5.89 0.82
CA ILE A 446 -26.13 -6.79 1.97
C ILE A 446 -27.47 -7.18 2.60
N ALA A 447 -28.33 -6.20 2.90
CA ALA A 447 -29.62 -6.45 3.53
C ALA A 447 -30.59 -7.26 2.63
N LEU A 448 -30.49 -7.10 1.31
CA LEU A 448 -31.29 -7.88 0.35
C LEU A 448 -30.79 -9.30 0.17
N SER A 449 -29.46 -9.48 0.05
CA SER A 449 -28.85 -10.80 -0.19
C SER A 449 -28.72 -11.64 1.07
N MET A 450 -28.62 -11.01 2.25
CA MET A 450 -28.45 -11.67 3.56
C MET A 450 -29.32 -10.97 4.62
N PRO A 451 -30.65 -11.20 4.63
CA PRO A 451 -31.57 -10.53 5.58
C PRO A 451 -31.31 -10.81 7.06
N HIS A 452 -30.51 -11.84 7.37
CA HIS A 452 -30.09 -12.26 8.70
C HIS A 452 -28.71 -11.69 9.10
N ALA A 453 -28.03 -10.96 8.21
CA ALA A 453 -26.80 -10.25 8.54
C ALA A 453 -27.07 -9.12 9.55
N ARG A 454 -26.09 -8.84 10.40
CA ARG A 454 -26.11 -7.73 11.34
C ARG A 454 -25.10 -6.66 10.91
N ILE A 455 -25.54 -5.41 10.90
CA ILE A 455 -24.70 -4.29 10.51
C ILE A 455 -24.45 -3.40 11.74
N ILE A 456 -23.20 -3.12 12.02
CA ILE A 456 -22.74 -2.23 13.08
C ILE A 456 -22.03 -1.05 12.41
N HIS A 457 -22.65 0.11 12.49
CA HIS A 457 -22.09 1.35 11.99
C HIS A 457 -21.37 2.10 13.12
N THR A 458 -20.05 2.21 13.01
CA THR A 458 -19.24 2.91 14.01
C THR A 458 -19.16 4.40 13.71
N VAL A 459 -19.48 5.21 14.73
CA VAL A 459 -19.61 6.67 14.63
C VAL A 459 -18.66 7.35 15.61
N ARG A 460 -17.98 8.39 15.16
CA ARG A 460 -17.15 9.26 15.99
C ARG A 460 -17.35 10.71 15.58
N ASP A 461 -16.95 11.65 16.45
CA ASP A 461 -16.94 13.09 16.13
C ASP A 461 -16.34 13.34 14.74
N PRO A 462 -17.01 14.11 13.87
CA PRO A 462 -16.58 14.32 12.48
C PRO A 462 -15.19 14.95 12.37
N ILE A 463 -14.90 15.97 13.19
CA ILE A 463 -13.61 16.68 13.16
C ILE A 463 -12.50 15.74 13.66
N ASP A 464 -12.73 15.04 14.79
CA ASP A 464 -11.78 14.06 15.33
C ASP A 464 -11.49 12.94 14.32
N THR A 465 -12.52 12.48 13.59
CA THR A 465 -12.39 11.45 12.56
C THR A 465 -11.56 11.95 11.39
N CYS A 466 -11.94 13.11 10.83
CA CYS A 466 -11.25 13.69 9.69
C CYS A 466 -9.78 14.06 10.01
N LEU A 467 -9.51 14.66 11.17
CA LEU A 467 -8.14 14.94 11.60
C LEU A 467 -7.32 13.66 11.81
N SER A 468 -7.94 12.62 12.36
CA SER A 468 -7.25 11.33 12.52
C SER A 468 -6.96 10.66 11.18
N ILE A 469 -7.80 10.82 10.17
CA ILE A 469 -7.58 10.38 8.80
C ILE A 469 -6.46 11.21 8.17
N TYR A 470 -6.57 12.53 8.21
CA TYR A 470 -5.63 13.47 7.61
C TYR A 470 -4.20 13.34 8.16
N SER A 471 -4.06 12.90 9.42
CA SER A 471 -2.77 12.71 10.06
C SER A 471 -2.00 11.46 9.61
N MET A 472 -2.54 10.67 8.69
CA MET A 472 -1.98 9.38 8.30
C MET A 472 -1.76 9.27 6.80
N LYS A 473 -0.67 8.61 6.41
CA LYS A 473 -0.50 8.10 5.05
C LYS A 473 -1.07 6.68 5.00
N PHE A 474 -2.11 6.47 4.18
CA PHE A 474 -2.72 5.16 4.00
C PHE A 474 -1.99 4.34 2.93
N ALA A 475 -1.92 3.02 3.13
CA ALA A 475 -1.40 2.09 2.13
C ALA A 475 -2.39 1.83 0.98
N GLY A 476 -3.68 2.14 1.17
CA GLY A 476 -4.74 1.96 0.18
C GLY A 476 -5.08 3.25 -0.57
N HIS A 477 -5.87 3.11 -1.64
CA HIS A 477 -6.33 4.24 -2.44
C HIS A 477 -7.50 4.96 -1.76
N HIS A 478 -7.18 6.05 -1.02
CA HIS A 478 -8.14 6.93 -0.35
C HIS A 478 -7.89 8.38 -0.77
N PRO A 479 -8.16 8.75 -2.03
CA PRO A 479 -7.71 10.01 -2.60
C PRO A 479 -8.29 11.24 -1.88
N TYR A 480 -9.50 11.15 -1.36
CA TYR A 480 -10.17 12.21 -0.58
C TYR A 480 -9.49 12.53 0.76
N ALA A 481 -8.58 11.68 1.25
CA ALA A 481 -7.98 11.81 2.58
C ALA A 481 -6.86 12.86 2.66
N TYR A 482 -6.40 13.39 1.53
CA TYR A 482 -5.20 14.22 1.44
C TYR A 482 -5.48 15.72 1.17
N ASP A 483 -6.74 16.11 1.15
CA ASP A 483 -7.19 17.51 1.16
C ASP A 483 -8.31 17.67 2.19
N LEU A 484 -8.24 18.72 3.02
CA LEU A 484 -9.19 18.92 4.12
C LEU A 484 -10.61 19.21 3.63
N ALA A 485 -10.75 19.93 2.52
CA ALA A 485 -12.06 20.28 1.97
C ALA A 485 -12.68 19.06 1.24
N GLU A 486 -11.88 18.31 0.45
CA GLU A 486 -12.31 17.06 -0.19
C GLU A 486 -12.73 16.04 0.88
N LEU A 487 -11.94 15.89 1.94
CA LEU A 487 -12.26 15.00 3.05
C LEU A 487 -13.55 15.39 3.76
N GLY A 488 -13.75 16.68 4.00
CA GLY A 488 -14.97 17.19 4.62
C GLY A 488 -16.22 16.94 3.76
N ARG A 489 -16.14 17.19 2.44
CA ARG A 489 -17.25 16.93 1.50
C ARG A 489 -17.54 15.43 1.37
N TYR A 490 -16.49 14.60 1.30
CA TYR A 490 -16.66 13.15 1.30
C TYR A 490 -17.33 12.64 2.59
N TYR A 491 -16.90 13.13 3.76
CA TYR A 491 -17.51 12.78 5.04
C TYR A 491 -18.99 13.19 5.09
N ARG A 492 -19.35 14.36 4.58
CA ARG A 492 -20.75 14.82 4.50
C ARG A 492 -21.58 13.92 3.58
N ALA A 493 -21.04 13.52 2.42
CA ALA A 493 -21.71 12.59 1.51
C ALA A 493 -21.89 11.21 2.17
N TYR A 494 -20.86 10.69 2.82
CA TYR A 494 -20.94 9.46 3.61
C TYR A 494 -22.01 9.55 4.71
N ARG A 495 -22.05 10.62 5.49
CA ARG A 495 -23.07 10.83 6.54
C ARG A 495 -24.47 10.80 5.94
N SER A 496 -24.68 11.50 4.84
CA SER A 496 -25.95 11.50 4.11
C SER A 496 -26.38 10.09 3.64
N LEU A 497 -25.42 9.26 3.21
CA LEU A 497 -25.70 7.87 2.86
C LEU A 497 -26.07 7.03 4.09
N MET A 498 -25.39 7.23 5.22
CA MET A 498 -25.74 6.50 6.45
C MET A 498 -27.09 6.92 7.01
N ASP A 499 -27.48 8.19 6.90
CA ASP A 499 -28.83 8.66 7.24
C ASP A 499 -29.88 7.99 6.34
N HIS A 500 -29.61 7.92 5.03
CA HIS A 500 -30.46 7.19 4.10
C HIS A 500 -30.61 5.71 4.47
N TRP A 501 -29.53 5.01 4.85
CA TRP A 501 -29.62 3.62 5.28
C TRP A 501 -30.48 3.42 6.53
N ARG A 502 -30.46 4.36 7.49
CA ARG A 502 -31.35 4.32 8.66
C ARG A 502 -32.83 4.41 8.28
N GLU A 503 -33.12 5.15 7.21
CA GLU A 503 -34.51 5.32 6.75
C GLU A 503 -35.04 4.13 5.94
N VAL A 504 -34.19 3.50 5.12
CA VAL A 504 -34.66 2.54 4.12
C VAL A 504 -34.40 1.09 4.49
N LEU A 505 -33.41 0.79 5.33
CA LEU A 505 -33.13 -0.58 5.77
C LEU A 505 -34.22 -1.10 6.71
N PRO A 506 -34.43 -2.45 6.76
CA PRO A 506 -35.33 -3.05 7.72
C PRO A 506 -34.96 -2.72 9.16
N GLU A 507 -35.97 -2.54 10.01
CA GLU A 507 -35.76 -2.33 11.44
C GLU A 507 -34.92 -3.47 12.05
N GLY A 508 -33.95 -3.11 12.88
CA GLY A 508 -33.02 -4.04 13.52
C GLY A 508 -31.92 -4.59 12.62
N ALA A 509 -31.84 -4.22 11.33
CA ALA A 509 -30.71 -4.63 10.45
C ALA A 509 -29.41 -3.91 10.79
N MET A 510 -29.47 -2.66 11.24
CA MET A 510 -28.31 -1.82 11.53
C MET A 510 -28.45 -1.10 12.87
N ILE A 511 -27.35 -0.98 13.61
CA ILE A 511 -27.24 -0.11 14.78
C ILE A 511 -26.05 0.84 14.64
N ASP A 512 -26.19 2.02 15.26
CA ASP A 512 -25.09 2.97 15.44
C ASP A 512 -24.34 2.67 16.74
N LEU A 513 -23.03 2.62 16.68
CA LEU A 513 -22.14 2.47 17.82
C LEU A 513 -21.22 3.68 17.91
N ARG A 514 -21.50 4.58 18.86
CA ARG A 514 -20.67 5.76 19.06
C ARG A 514 -19.40 5.41 19.83
N TYR A 515 -18.26 5.84 19.30
CA TYR A 515 -16.96 5.61 19.92
C TYR A 515 -16.87 6.19 21.33
N ALA A 516 -17.42 7.39 21.54
CA ALA A 516 -17.43 8.03 22.86
C ALA A 516 -18.18 7.17 23.89
N ASP A 517 -19.38 6.65 23.50
CA ASP A 517 -20.19 5.82 24.39
C ASP A 517 -19.47 4.52 24.75
N MET A 518 -18.73 3.91 23.78
CA MET A 518 -17.90 2.72 24.04
C MET A 518 -16.78 2.99 25.04
N VAL A 519 -16.21 4.19 25.00
CA VAL A 519 -15.12 4.60 25.92
C VAL A 519 -15.67 4.92 27.30
N ASP A 520 -16.89 5.48 27.39
CA ASP A 520 -17.50 5.89 28.64
C ASP A 520 -18.19 4.72 29.36
N ASP A 521 -18.87 3.84 28.62
CA ASP A 521 -19.64 2.69 29.15
C ASP A 521 -19.40 1.44 28.30
N LEU A 522 -18.23 0.82 28.46
CA LEU A 522 -17.87 -0.40 27.71
C LEU A 522 -18.87 -1.52 27.91
N GLU A 523 -19.29 -1.78 29.17
CA GLU A 523 -20.16 -2.91 29.48
C GLU A 523 -21.54 -2.73 28.85
N GLY A 524 -22.17 -1.57 29.02
CA GLY A 524 -23.49 -1.30 28.44
C GLY A 524 -23.48 -1.37 26.92
N GLN A 525 -22.43 -0.85 26.27
CA GLN A 525 -22.29 -0.94 24.82
C GLN A 525 -21.95 -2.36 24.34
N ALA A 526 -21.15 -3.12 25.07
CA ALA A 526 -20.89 -4.53 24.75
C ALA A 526 -22.17 -5.37 24.84
N ARG A 527 -23.00 -5.18 25.88
CA ARG A 527 -24.33 -5.84 25.99
C ARG A 527 -25.20 -5.51 24.79
N ARG A 528 -25.30 -4.23 24.41
CA ARG A 528 -26.07 -3.77 23.26
C ARG A 528 -25.55 -4.38 21.93
N LEU A 529 -24.23 -4.52 21.78
CA LEU A 529 -23.61 -5.17 20.62
C LEU A 529 -23.97 -6.66 20.55
N LEU A 530 -23.85 -7.38 21.66
CA LEU A 530 -24.16 -8.80 21.73
C LEU A 530 -25.65 -9.07 21.48
N ASP A 531 -26.54 -8.26 22.08
CA ASP A 531 -27.99 -8.34 21.83
C ASP A 531 -28.33 -8.15 20.34
N HIS A 532 -27.71 -7.14 19.67
CA HIS A 532 -27.91 -6.90 18.26
C HIS A 532 -27.41 -8.07 17.40
N CYS A 533 -26.37 -8.76 17.83
CA CYS A 533 -25.78 -9.91 17.14
C CYS A 533 -26.41 -11.25 17.54
N ASP A 534 -27.48 -11.27 18.33
CA ASP A 534 -28.12 -12.50 18.87
C ASP A 534 -27.10 -13.41 19.60
N LEU A 535 -26.23 -12.82 20.40
CA LEU A 535 -25.18 -13.50 21.17
C LEU A 535 -25.47 -13.43 22.66
N PRO A 536 -25.24 -14.50 23.42
CA PRO A 536 -25.33 -14.47 24.89
C PRO A 536 -24.21 -13.59 25.46
N TRP A 537 -24.40 -13.14 26.71
CA TRP A 537 -23.34 -12.42 27.42
C TRP A 537 -22.16 -13.34 27.74
N ASP A 538 -20.94 -12.81 27.55
CA ASP A 538 -19.71 -13.46 27.98
C ASP A 538 -18.72 -12.36 28.49
N ASP A 539 -18.15 -12.55 29.68
CA ASP A 539 -17.26 -11.56 30.30
C ASP A 539 -15.95 -11.34 29.55
N ALA A 540 -15.57 -12.25 28.65
CA ALA A 540 -14.36 -12.11 27.83
C ALA A 540 -14.37 -10.82 27.00
N VAL A 541 -15.54 -10.31 26.62
CA VAL A 541 -15.69 -9.07 25.83
C VAL A 541 -15.17 -7.83 26.55
N LEU A 542 -15.16 -7.83 27.88
CA LEU A 542 -14.60 -6.76 28.72
C LEU A 542 -13.06 -6.84 28.81
N SER A 543 -12.50 -8.00 28.51
CA SER A 543 -11.05 -8.24 28.52
C SER A 543 -10.45 -8.25 27.11
N PHE A 544 -11.06 -7.59 26.14
CA PHE A 544 -10.71 -7.58 24.72
C PHE A 544 -9.21 -7.29 24.44
N HIS A 545 -8.55 -6.48 25.28
CA HIS A 545 -7.14 -6.13 25.15
C HIS A 545 -6.18 -7.29 25.47
N LYS A 546 -6.67 -8.38 26.08
CA LYS A 546 -5.90 -9.59 26.40
C LYS A 546 -6.01 -10.67 25.32
N THR A 547 -6.83 -10.46 24.30
CA THR A 547 -7.07 -11.46 23.25
C THR A 547 -5.84 -11.59 22.35
N ASP A 548 -5.38 -12.82 22.16
CA ASP A 548 -4.14 -13.17 21.42
C ASP A 548 -4.34 -13.23 19.91
N ARG A 549 -5.17 -12.33 19.38
CA ARG A 549 -5.52 -12.25 17.97
C ARG A 549 -4.61 -11.28 17.24
N ALA A 550 -4.21 -11.63 16.01
CA ALA A 550 -3.51 -10.71 15.12
C ALA A 550 -4.46 -9.60 14.65
N VAL A 551 -4.17 -8.34 15.01
CA VAL A 551 -4.95 -7.16 14.59
C VAL A 551 -4.15 -6.43 13.51
N ARG A 552 -4.66 -6.42 12.28
CA ARG A 552 -4.00 -5.82 11.11
C ARG A 552 -4.68 -4.52 10.72
N THR A 553 -4.54 -3.48 11.53
CA THR A 553 -5.11 -2.16 11.26
C THR A 553 -4.21 -1.06 11.81
N ALA A 554 -4.39 0.15 11.31
CA ALA A 554 -3.73 1.36 11.83
C ALA A 554 -3.99 1.63 13.33
N SER A 555 -4.93 0.91 13.95
CA SER A 555 -5.28 1.02 15.38
C SER A 555 -4.82 -0.19 16.21
N ALA A 556 -3.99 -1.09 15.65
CA ALA A 556 -3.61 -2.35 16.30
C ALA A 556 -2.98 -2.16 17.70
N THR A 557 -2.10 -1.18 17.85
CA THR A 557 -1.45 -0.87 19.15
C THR A 557 -2.44 -0.30 20.17
N GLN A 558 -3.48 0.40 19.71
CA GLN A 558 -4.46 1.06 20.57
C GLN A 558 -5.42 0.06 21.24
N VAL A 559 -5.83 -0.99 20.51
CA VAL A 559 -6.78 -1.98 21.02
C VAL A 559 -6.13 -3.08 21.88
N ARG A 560 -4.81 -3.09 21.98
CA ARG A 560 -4.04 -3.97 22.89
C ARG A 560 -3.84 -3.37 24.29
N GLN A 561 -4.40 -2.21 24.54
CA GLN A 561 -4.38 -1.53 25.81
C GLN A 561 -5.81 -1.45 26.39
N PRO A 562 -5.98 -1.40 27.71
CA PRO A 562 -7.27 -1.06 28.29
C PRO A 562 -7.80 0.24 27.70
N ILE A 563 -9.12 0.40 27.68
CA ILE A 563 -9.76 1.63 27.17
C ILE A 563 -9.18 2.86 27.86
N TYR A 564 -8.83 3.88 27.09
CA TYR A 564 -8.32 5.15 27.56
C TYR A 564 -9.09 6.32 26.94
N LYS A 565 -9.36 7.35 27.75
CA LYS A 565 -10.18 8.52 27.36
C LYS A 565 -9.43 9.56 26.53
N SER A 566 -8.10 9.51 26.47
CA SER A 566 -7.26 10.52 25.80
C SER A 566 -7.41 10.59 24.28
N SER A 567 -8.16 9.67 23.69
CA SER A 567 -8.47 9.67 22.25
C SER A 567 -9.76 10.42 21.90
N VAL A 568 -10.56 10.82 22.88
CA VAL A 568 -11.78 11.65 22.71
C VAL A 568 -11.41 13.10 22.94
N GLY A 569 -11.83 13.99 22.05
CA GLY A 569 -11.56 15.44 22.18
C GLY A 569 -10.07 15.78 22.02
N ARG A 570 -9.39 15.13 21.09
CA ARG A 570 -7.98 15.44 20.79
C ARG A 570 -7.79 16.92 20.49
N TRP A 571 -6.53 17.38 20.69
CA TRP A 571 -6.13 18.72 20.28
C TRP A 571 -6.59 19.02 18.85
N LYS A 572 -7.19 20.17 18.68
CA LYS A 572 -7.58 20.72 17.38
C LYS A 572 -6.57 21.81 16.99
N PRO A 573 -6.16 21.88 15.71
CA PRO A 573 -5.42 23.02 15.18
C PRO A 573 -6.19 24.34 15.36
N SER A 574 -5.51 25.46 15.09
CA SER A 574 -6.18 26.76 15.10
C SER A 574 -7.41 26.76 14.16
N PRO A 575 -8.47 27.52 14.47
CA PRO A 575 -9.67 27.57 13.64
C PRO A 575 -9.40 27.94 12.18
N GLU A 576 -8.39 28.79 11.94
CA GLU A 576 -7.97 29.22 10.61
C GLU A 576 -7.45 28.04 9.77
N LEU A 577 -6.65 27.18 10.37
CA LEU A 577 -6.11 25.98 9.71
C LEU A 577 -7.18 24.92 9.48
N LEU A 578 -8.22 24.88 10.31
CA LEU A 578 -9.33 23.95 10.19
C LEU A 578 -10.45 24.41 9.27
N ARG A 579 -10.50 25.69 8.92
CA ARG A 579 -11.59 26.28 8.12
C ARG A 579 -11.95 25.47 6.88
N PRO A 580 -10.99 25.00 6.04
CA PRO A 580 -11.36 24.20 4.86
C PRO A 580 -12.16 22.93 5.19
N LEU A 581 -11.86 22.31 6.33
CA LEU A 581 -12.58 21.12 6.80
C LEU A 581 -13.95 21.48 7.36
N THR A 582 -14.03 22.47 8.27
CA THR A 582 -15.29 22.84 8.95
C THR A 582 -16.33 23.38 7.98
N ASP A 583 -15.90 24.22 7.02
CA ASP A 583 -16.77 24.74 5.98
C ASP A 583 -17.32 23.59 5.10
N ALA A 584 -16.46 22.63 4.75
CA ALA A 584 -16.84 21.48 3.93
C ALA A 584 -17.74 20.48 4.67
N LEU A 585 -17.57 20.31 5.99
CA LEU A 585 -18.47 19.51 6.83
C LEU A 585 -19.85 20.17 6.98
N GLY A 586 -19.95 21.49 6.79
CA GLY A 586 -21.16 22.27 7.06
C GLY A 586 -21.43 22.40 8.57
N GLU A 587 -20.39 22.36 9.38
CA GLU A 587 -20.43 22.59 10.82
C GLU A 587 -19.90 24.00 11.12
N PRO A 588 -20.57 24.78 11.99
CA PRO A 588 -20.14 26.14 12.32
C PRO A 588 -18.83 26.22 13.10
#